data_c85fbefbf81d645abfd2d62915b273e2
#
_entry.id   c85fbefbf81d645abfd2d62915b273e2
#
_cell.length_a   1.000
_cell.length_b   1.000
_cell.length_c   1.000
_cell.angle_alpha   90.00
_cell.angle_beta   90.00
_cell.angle_gamma   90.00
#
_symmetry.space_group_name_H-M   'P 1'
#
loop_
_entity.id
_entity.type
_entity.pdbx_description
1 polymer ?
#
loop_
_entity_poly.entity_id
_entity_poly.type
_entity_poly.pdbx_seq_one_letter_code
_entity_poly.pdbx_strand_id
1 'polypeptide(L)'
;RVISQFSRFLTGIEIHPKAKIGKNLFIDHGMGVVIGETSEIGDNVTIYHSVTLGGISPSIDSDSQRDVKRHPTLKNNVVVGSGAQVLGPIVVGENAKIGANAVVTKDVPENAVMVGIPAKNVGTTTKEFKPYGITPSSDK
;
A
#
# COMPACT_ATOMS: atom_id res chain seq x y z
N ARG A 1 17.12 -4.64 -10.71
CA ARG A 1 15.97 -5.49 -11.07
C ARG A 1 16.23 -6.99 -10.89
N VAL A 2 17.45 -7.44 -11.13
CA VAL A 2 17.80 -8.85 -10.90
C VAL A 2 17.64 -9.22 -9.43
N ILE A 3 18.12 -8.36 -8.53
CA ILE A 3 17.98 -8.58 -7.08
C ILE A 3 16.50 -8.61 -6.69
N SER A 4 15.69 -7.71 -7.24
CA SER A 4 14.26 -7.66 -6.98
C SER A 4 13.55 -8.95 -7.42
N GLN A 5 13.87 -9.47 -8.61
CA GLN A 5 13.28 -10.71 -9.11
C GLN A 5 13.68 -11.90 -8.24
N PHE A 6 14.93 -11.95 -7.79
CA PHE A 6 15.39 -13.01 -6.91
C PHE A 6 14.68 -12.97 -5.56
N SER A 7 14.51 -11.77 -5.00
CA SER A 7 13.77 -11.59 -3.75
C SER A 7 12.32 -12.05 -3.89
N ARG A 8 11.67 -11.73 -5.00
CA ARG A 8 10.30 -12.18 -5.26
C ARG A 8 10.22 -13.71 -5.28
N PHE A 9 11.17 -14.37 -5.90
CA PHE A 9 11.21 -15.84 -5.94
C PHE A 9 11.26 -16.43 -4.53
N LEU A 10 12.04 -15.83 -3.63
CA LEU A 10 12.20 -16.35 -2.28
C LEU A 10 11.05 -15.99 -1.33
N THR A 11 10.47 -14.81 -1.49
CA THR A 11 9.55 -14.25 -0.50
C THR A 11 8.12 -14.11 -0.99
N GLY A 12 7.87 -14.21 -2.30
CA GLY A 12 6.56 -13.94 -2.87
C GLY A 12 6.17 -12.46 -2.88
N ILE A 13 7.12 -11.57 -2.60
CA ILE A 13 6.91 -10.12 -2.59
C ILE A 13 7.64 -9.51 -3.78
N GLU A 14 6.95 -8.69 -4.54
CA GLU A 14 7.55 -7.95 -5.64
C GLU A 14 7.52 -6.45 -5.36
N ILE A 15 8.71 -5.85 -5.18
CA ILE A 15 8.86 -4.41 -4.99
C ILE A 15 9.72 -3.90 -6.13
N HIS A 16 9.17 -2.98 -6.92
CA HIS A 16 9.95 -2.41 -8.02
C HIS A 16 11.13 -1.59 -7.45
N PRO A 17 12.33 -1.72 -8.02
CA PRO A 17 13.52 -1.03 -7.48
C PRO A 17 13.41 0.50 -7.46
N LYS A 18 12.56 1.08 -8.29
CA LYS A 18 12.36 2.54 -8.32
C LYS A 18 11.32 3.04 -7.32
N ALA A 19 10.58 2.16 -6.66
CA ALA A 19 9.62 2.58 -5.65
C ALA A 19 10.34 3.32 -4.51
N LYS A 20 9.73 4.38 -4.00
CA LYS A 20 10.29 5.17 -2.88
C LYS A 20 9.63 4.72 -1.60
N ILE A 21 10.45 4.26 -0.65
CA ILE A 21 9.94 3.68 0.59
C ILE A 21 10.60 4.41 1.77
N GLY A 22 9.77 4.91 2.67
CA GLY A 22 10.23 5.56 3.89
C GLY A 22 10.70 4.57 4.94
N LYS A 23 10.73 5.01 6.19
CA LYS A 23 11.25 4.22 7.32
C LYS A 23 10.19 3.29 7.87
N ASN A 24 10.63 2.13 8.38
CA ASN A 24 9.80 1.21 9.15
C ASN A 24 8.58 0.67 8.37
N LEU A 25 8.79 0.35 7.09
CA LEU A 25 7.77 -0.39 6.35
C LEU A 25 7.65 -1.79 6.96
N PHE A 26 6.44 -2.15 7.38
CA PHE A 26 6.15 -3.46 7.92
C PHE A 26 5.23 -4.21 6.96
N ILE A 27 5.70 -5.37 6.47
CA ILE A 27 4.90 -6.25 5.60
C ILE A 27 4.62 -7.53 6.37
N ASP A 28 3.35 -7.77 6.69
CA ASP A 28 2.94 -8.94 7.46
C ASP A 28 2.41 -10.01 6.50
N HIS A 29 2.90 -11.23 6.64
CA HIS A 29 2.53 -12.36 5.77
C HIS A 29 2.76 -12.08 4.29
N GLY A 30 3.79 -11.40 3.93
CA GLY A 30 4.07 -10.70 2.67
C GLY A 30 3.77 -11.36 1.33
N MET A 31 3.32 -12.61 1.29
CA MET A 31 3.07 -13.32 0.04
C MET A 31 2.08 -12.56 -0.86
N GLY A 32 2.41 -12.46 -2.15
CA GLY A 32 1.54 -11.82 -3.13
C GLY A 32 1.53 -10.29 -3.10
N VAL A 33 2.38 -9.65 -2.31
CA VAL A 33 2.47 -8.17 -2.31
C VAL A 33 3.17 -7.70 -3.57
N VAL A 34 2.59 -6.70 -4.23
CA VAL A 34 3.16 -6.07 -5.42
C VAL A 34 3.18 -4.56 -5.23
N ILE A 35 4.36 -3.97 -5.33
CA ILE A 35 4.55 -2.52 -5.20
C ILE A 35 5.12 -2.00 -6.52
N GLY A 36 4.35 -1.18 -7.22
CA GLY A 36 4.68 -0.71 -8.54
C GLY A 36 5.77 0.36 -8.58
N GLU A 37 6.27 0.62 -9.76
CA GLU A 37 7.46 1.44 -10.02
C GLU A 37 7.39 2.85 -9.43
N THR A 38 6.26 3.54 -9.59
CA THR A 38 6.15 4.93 -9.15
C THR A 38 5.46 5.08 -7.80
N SER A 39 5.33 3.98 -7.06
CA SER A 39 4.76 4.01 -5.71
C SER A 39 5.65 4.80 -4.76
N GLU A 40 5.01 5.53 -3.84
CA GLU A 40 5.69 6.22 -2.76
C GLU A 40 5.03 5.80 -1.45
N ILE A 41 5.85 5.36 -0.52
CA ILE A 41 5.38 4.86 0.78
C ILE A 41 6.06 5.68 1.87
N GLY A 42 5.25 6.30 2.71
CA GLY A 42 5.74 7.10 3.84
C GLY A 42 6.31 6.24 4.96
N ASP A 43 6.43 6.83 6.13
CA ASP A 43 7.00 6.16 7.30
C ASP A 43 5.94 5.36 8.07
N ASN A 44 6.37 4.27 8.70
CA ASN A 44 5.53 3.46 9.59
C ASN A 44 4.28 2.90 8.90
N VAL A 45 4.37 2.56 7.63
CA VAL A 45 3.27 1.97 6.87
C VAL A 45 3.24 0.47 7.10
N THR A 46 2.04 -0.09 7.25
CA THR A 46 1.84 -1.53 7.40
C THR A 46 1.05 -2.06 6.21
N ILE A 47 1.56 -3.12 5.60
CA ILE A 47 0.93 -3.77 4.43
C ILE A 47 0.80 -5.26 4.73
N TYR A 48 -0.39 -5.79 4.53
CA TYR A 48 -0.64 -7.22 4.68
C TYR A 48 -0.47 -7.95 3.34
N HIS A 49 -0.61 -9.27 3.37
CA HIS A 49 -0.38 -10.11 2.19
C HIS A 49 -1.34 -9.79 1.05
N SER A 50 -0.94 -10.10 -0.17
CA SER A 50 -1.73 -9.97 -1.39
C SER A 50 -2.19 -8.55 -1.71
N VAL A 51 -1.55 -7.54 -1.13
CA VAL A 51 -1.82 -6.13 -1.43
C VAL A 51 -1.14 -5.74 -2.73
N THR A 52 -1.85 -5.02 -3.58
CA THR A 52 -1.29 -4.46 -4.81
C THR A 52 -1.35 -2.94 -4.77
N LEU A 53 -0.19 -2.30 -4.95
CA LEU A 53 -0.09 -0.87 -5.25
C LEU A 53 0.19 -0.78 -6.75
N GLY A 54 -0.85 -0.60 -7.54
CA GLY A 54 -0.77 -0.75 -8.98
C GLY A 54 -1.30 0.43 -9.78
N GLY A 55 -1.23 0.30 -11.10
CA GLY A 55 -1.89 1.22 -12.03
C GLY A 55 -3.31 0.75 -12.33
N ILE A 56 -4.13 1.65 -12.87
CA ILE A 56 -5.54 1.32 -13.15
C ILE A 56 -5.66 0.46 -14.39
N SER A 57 -5.01 0.86 -15.48
CA SER A 57 -5.08 0.12 -16.73
C SER A 57 -3.79 0.26 -17.52
N PRO A 58 -3.41 -0.79 -18.26
CA PRO A 58 -2.27 -0.66 -19.15
C PRO A 58 -2.61 0.32 -20.28
N SER A 59 -1.62 1.09 -20.70
CA SER A 59 -1.73 1.93 -21.88
C SER A 59 -1.58 1.07 -23.13
N ILE A 60 -2.21 1.47 -24.22
CA ILE A 60 -1.95 0.90 -25.55
C ILE A 60 -0.47 1.09 -25.90
N ASP A 61 0.10 2.23 -25.51
CA ASP A 61 1.52 2.49 -25.62
C ASP A 61 2.12 2.55 -24.22
N SER A 62 2.66 1.44 -23.75
CA SER A 62 3.22 1.35 -22.41
C SER A 62 4.45 2.23 -22.23
N ASP A 63 5.14 2.57 -23.31
CA ASP A 63 6.29 3.46 -23.22
C ASP A 63 5.87 4.89 -22.85
N SER A 64 4.65 5.30 -23.22
CA SER A 64 4.15 6.64 -22.87
C SER A 64 3.89 6.78 -21.37
N GLN A 65 3.75 5.67 -20.64
CA GLN A 65 3.55 5.68 -19.19
C GLN A 65 4.84 5.55 -18.40
N ARG A 66 5.97 5.32 -19.09
CA ARG A 66 7.25 5.19 -18.42
C ARG A 66 7.62 6.50 -17.76
N ASP A 67 8.05 6.45 -16.50
CA ASP A 67 8.43 7.60 -15.68
C ASP A 67 7.27 8.57 -15.36
N VAL A 68 6.05 8.22 -15.72
CA VAL A 68 4.86 9.00 -15.32
C VAL A 68 4.30 8.40 -14.03
N LYS A 69 3.93 9.26 -13.07
CA LYS A 69 3.31 8.82 -11.84
C LYS A 69 2.01 8.09 -12.16
N ARG A 70 1.95 6.78 -11.86
CA ARG A 70 0.78 5.95 -12.13
C ARG A 70 0.44 4.99 -11.00
N HIS A 71 1.24 5.00 -9.95
CA HIS A 71 1.05 4.14 -8.77
C HIS A 71 0.77 4.99 -7.54
N PRO A 72 0.14 4.43 -6.50
CA PRO A 72 -0.30 5.23 -5.36
C PRO A 72 0.82 5.75 -4.48
N THR A 73 0.49 6.79 -3.73
CA THR A 73 1.29 7.32 -2.64
C THR A 73 0.57 7.03 -1.33
N LEU A 74 1.24 6.33 -0.42
CA LEU A 74 0.74 6.09 0.93
C LEU A 74 1.47 7.04 1.87
N LYS A 75 0.73 7.85 2.60
CA LYS A 75 1.31 8.75 3.60
C LYS A 75 1.70 7.98 4.85
N ASN A 76 2.17 8.68 5.88
CA ASN A 76 2.66 8.04 7.10
C ASN A 76 1.55 7.29 7.85
N ASN A 77 1.92 6.20 8.47
CA ASN A 77 1.05 5.42 9.36
C ASN A 77 -0.17 4.79 8.67
N VAL A 78 -0.16 4.67 7.35
CA VAL A 78 -1.24 4.01 6.61
C VAL A 78 -1.18 2.50 6.86
N VAL A 79 -2.34 1.88 6.99
CA VAL A 79 -2.48 0.42 7.10
C VAL A 79 -3.30 -0.08 5.92
N VAL A 80 -2.76 -1.06 5.20
CA VAL A 80 -3.45 -1.65 4.05
C VAL A 80 -3.74 -3.11 4.34
N GLY A 81 -5.01 -3.45 4.45
CA GLY A 81 -5.46 -4.80 4.77
C GLY A 81 -5.21 -5.79 3.64
N SER A 82 -5.22 -7.08 3.98
CA SER A 82 -4.87 -8.15 3.05
C SER A 82 -5.78 -8.16 1.83
N GLY A 83 -5.18 -8.40 0.67
CA GLY A 83 -5.91 -8.50 -0.58
C GLY A 83 -6.40 -7.17 -1.15
N ALA A 84 -6.15 -6.05 -0.49
CA ALA A 84 -6.60 -4.75 -0.99
C ALA A 84 -5.86 -4.37 -2.28
N GLN A 85 -6.57 -3.70 -3.16
CA GLN A 85 -6.04 -3.17 -4.42
C GLN A 85 -6.08 -1.65 -4.33
N VAL A 86 -4.92 -1.00 -4.31
CA VAL A 86 -4.82 0.46 -4.32
C VAL A 86 -4.26 0.85 -5.68
N LEU A 87 -5.07 1.50 -6.49
CA LEU A 87 -4.82 1.60 -7.92
C LEU A 87 -4.81 3.04 -8.41
N GLY A 88 -3.81 3.37 -9.22
CA GLY A 88 -3.69 4.66 -9.85
C GLY A 88 -2.84 5.64 -9.05
N PRO A 89 -2.60 6.83 -9.63
CA PRO A 89 -1.73 7.83 -9.00
C PRO A 89 -2.47 8.61 -7.90
N ILE A 90 -3.12 7.88 -7.00
CA ILE A 90 -3.91 8.45 -5.91
C ILE A 90 -3.06 8.64 -4.67
N VAL A 91 -3.56 9.43 -3.73
CA VAL A 91 -2.90 9.67 -2.45
C VAL A 91 -3.78 9.11 -1.33
N VAL A 92 -3.20 8.22 -0.52
CA VAL A 92 -3.85 7.72 0.69
C VAL A 92 -3.34 8.55 1.86
N GLY A 93 -4.23 9.28 2.49
CA GLY A 93 -3.89 10.25 3.53
C GLY A 93 -3.33 9.61 4.79
N GLU A 94 -2.64 10.41 5.59
CA GLU A 94 -1.98 9.96 6.80
C GLU A 94 -2.96 9.29 7.76
N ASN A 95 -2.52 8.21 8.39
CA ASN A 95 -3.30 7.42 9.35
C ASN A 95 -4.52 6.71 8.77
N ALA A 96 -4.74 6.74 7.46
CA ALA A 96 -5.88 6.03 6.87
C ALA A 96 -5.71 4.51 6.98
N LYS A 97 -6.82 3.82 7.04
CA LYS A 97 -6.86 2.35 7.02
C LYS A 97 -7.68 1.87 5.85
N ILE A 98 -7.10 0.95 5.10
CA ILE A 98 -7.76 0.31 3.97
C ILE A 98 -8.13 -1.11 4.41
N GLY A 99 -9.41 -1.44 4.36
CA GLY A 99 -9.90 -2.74 4.76
C GLY A 99 -9.47 -3.85 3.81
N ALA A 100 -9.53 -5.09 4.30
CA ALA A 100 -9.18 -6.25 3.50
C ALA A 100 -10.04 -6.32 2.24
N ASN A 101 -9.43 -6.68 1.12
CA ASN A 101 -10.07 -6.84 -0.19
C ASN A 101 -10.76 -5.59 -0.74
N ALA A 102 -10.52 -4.42 -0.16
CA ALA A 102 -11.05 -3.17 -0.71
C ALA A 102 -10.35 -2.82 -2.02
N VAL A 103 -11.06 -2.13 -2.90
CA VAL A 103 -10.51 -1.63 -4.16
C VAL A 103 -10.59 -0.12 -4.15
N VAL A 104 -9.44 0.53 -3.99
CA VAL A 104 -9.33 1.98 -3.84
C VAL A 104 -8.81 2.57 -5.13
N THR A 105 -9.60 3.44 -5.75
CA THR A 105 -9.26 4.06 -7.03
C THR A 105 -9.31 5.59 -6.99
N LYS A 106 -9.58 6.16 -5.81
CA LYS A 106 -9.66 7.62 -5.61
C LYS A 106 -8.90 8.00 -4.36
N ASP A 107 -8.51 9.27 -4.26
CA ASP A 107 -7.82 9.77 -3.08
C ASP A 107 -8.57 9.46 -1.80
N VAL A 108 -7.81 9.15 -0.76
CA VAL A 108 -8.35 8.79 0.55
C VAL A 108 -7.98 9.88 1.55
N PRO A 109 -8.96 10.46 2.25
CA PRO A 109 -8.68 11.49 3.26
C PRO A 109 -7.84 10.96 4.43
N GLU A 110 -7.20 11.85 5.16
CA GLU A 110 -6.52 11.49 6.40
C GLU A 110 -7.49 10.85 7.38
N ASN A 111 -7.02 9.87 8.11
CA ASN A 111 -7.76 9.17 9.17
C ASN A 111 -9.01 8.43 8.68
N ALA A 112 -9.18 8.28 7.38
CA ALA A 112 -10.34 7.57 6.83
C ALA A 112 -10.23 6.06 7.02
N VAL A 113 -11.36 5.39 7.06
CA VAL A 113 -11.45 3.92 7.04
C VAL A 113 -12.20 3.54 5.77
N MET A 114 -11.50 2.95 4.81
CA MET A 114 -12.04 2.63 3.49
C MET A 114 -12.34 1.14 3.39
N VAL A 115 -13.53 0.79 2.98
CA VAL A 115 -13.93 -0.63 2.78
C VAL A 115 -14.73 -0.80 1.51
N GLY A 116 -14.67 -2.00 0.96
CA GLY A 116 -15.54 -2.43 -0.15
C GLY A 116 -14.98 -2.27 -1.53
N ILE A 117 -15.82 -2.58 -2.53
CA ILE A 117 -15.51 -2.52 -3.96
C ILE A 117 -16.67 -1.81 -4.67
N PRO A 118 -16.51 -0.55 -5.15
CA PRO A 118 -15.38 0.34 -4.86
C PRO A 118 -15.33 0.73 -3.38
N ALA A 119 -14.16 1.03 -2.88
CA ALA A 119 -13.99 1.35 -1.47
C ALA A 119 -14.73 2.64 -1.10
N LYS A 120 -15.37 2.63 0.06
CA LYS A 120 -16.09 3.77 0.61
C LYS A 120 -15.60 4.05 2.02
N ASN A 121 -15.59 5.32 2.38
CA ASN A 121 -15.19 5.73 3.71
C ASN A 121 -16.34 5.45 4.69
N VAL A 122 -16.07 4.61 5.68
CA VAL A 122 -17.08 4.19 6.67
C VAL A 122 -16.79 4.70 8.07
N GLY A 123 -15.73 5.47 8.25
CA GLY A 123 -15.42 5.96 9.57
C GLY A 123 -14.08 6.69 9.65
N THR A 124 -13.69 6.99 10.88
CA THR A 124 -12.45 7.69 11.18
C THR A 124 -11.63 6.86 12.15
N THR A 125 -10.33 6.78 11.90
CA THR A 125 -9.44 6.06 12.80
C THR A 125 -9.27 6.87 14.09
N THR A 126 -9.34 6.18 15.23
CA THR A 126 -9.22 6.81 16.55
C THR A 126 -8.03 6.28 17.35
N LYS A 127 -7.40 5.20 16.88
CA LYS A 127 -6.31 4.57 17.61
C LYS A 127 -5.16 4.28 16.67
N GLU A 128 -3.97 4.44 17.21
CA GLU A 128 -2.75 4.05 16.50
C GLU A 128 -2.70 2.53 16.33
N PHE A 129 -2.40 2.08 15.14
CA PHE A 129 -2.22 0.66 14.86
C PHE A 129 -0.82 0.21 15.29
N LYS A 130 -0.73 -0.96 15.93
CA LYS A 130 0.53 -1.60 16.27
C LYS A 130 0.59 -2.97 15.63
N PRO A 131 1.56 -3.24 14.75
CA PRO A 131 1.73 -4.58 14.20
C PRO A 131 2.05 -5.61 15.26
N TYR A 132 1.86 -6.88 14.94
CA TYR A 132 2.25 -7.98 15.81
C TYR A 132 3.73 -7.89 16.16
N GLY A 133 4.06 -8.28 17.37
CA GLY A 133 5.43 -8.29 17.84
C GLY A 133 5.91 -6.96 18.39
N ILE A 134 5.12 -5.92 18.27
CA ILE A 134 5.38 -4.62 18.89
C ILE A 134 4.51 -4.52 20.13
N THR A 135 5.17 -4.45 21.28
CA THR A 135 4.44 -4.34 22.54
C THR A 135 3.73 -2.98 22.58
N PRO A 136 2.40 -2.95 22.75
CA PRO A 136 1.71 -1.69 22.92
C PRO A 136 2.24 -0.99 24.16
N SER A 137 2.30 0.31 24.11
CA SER A 137 2.53 1.06 25.33
C SER A 137 1.45 0.69 26.33
N SER A 138 1.75 0.81 27.59
CA SER A 138 0.95 0.32 28.72
C SER A 138 -0.48 0.81 28.81
N ASP A 139 -1.02 1.30 27.76
CA ASP A 139 -2.37 1.80 27.74
C ASP A 139 -3.34 0.71 27.39
N LYS A 140 -3.75 0.05 28.28
CA LYS A 140 -4.85 -0.86 28.05
C LYS A 140 -6.16 -0.24 28.50
#